data_6b393ff0e8ce0e855ccf2923b3bdc845
#
_entry.id   6b393ff0e8ce0e855ccf2923b3bdc845
#
_cell.length_a   1.000
_cell.length_b   1.000
_cell.length_c   1.000
_cell.angle_alpha   90.00
_cell.angle_beta   90.00
_cell.angle_gamma   90.00
#
_symmetry.space_group_name_H-M   'P 1'
#
loop_
_entity.id
_entity.type
_entity.pdbx_description
1 polymer ?
#
loop_
_entity_poly.entity_id
_entity_poly.type
_entity_poly.pdbx_seq_one_letter_code
_entity_poly.pdbx_strand_id
1 'polypeptide(L)'
;MLVMHEEIFGPILPIMTYADIAEVPNKIEPRRNPLAMYYFGKDKSEQEYLLSHVQSGGVCINDITLHYVQEDLPFGGIGASGMGAYHGPEGFRGMSHARAIYSQTMIDVLPIIGARPPFGKKFRKNISKILGSI
;
A
#
# COMPACT_ATOMS: atom_id res chain seq x y z
N MET A 1 10.88 23.57 14.94
CA MET A 1 10.03 24.69 14.48
C MET A 1 8.64 24.11 14.16
N LEU A 2 7.57 24.81 14.50
CA LEU A 2 6.18 24.37 14.28
C LEU A 2 5.90 24.06 12.80
N VAL A 3 6.40 24.90 11.90
CA VAL A 3 6.33 24.74 10.43
C VAL A 3 6.90 23.44 9.89
N MET A 4 7.58 22.65 10.70
CA MET A 4 8.11 21.34 10.32
C MET A 4 7.20 20.18 10.78
N HIS A 5 6.16 20.47 11.53
CA HIS A 5 5.24 19.48 12.12
C HIS A 5 3.80 19.62 11.65
N GLU A 6 3.42 20.81 11.20
CA GLU A 6 2.06 21.13 10.75
C GLU A 6 2.08 21.51 9.27
N GLU A 7 1.00 21.20 8.56
CA GLU A 7 0.82 21.61 7.18
C GLU A 7 0.63 23.14 7.11
N ILE A 8 1.38 23.80 6.22
CA ILE A 8 1.47 25.26 6.22
C ILE A 8 0.31 25.93 5.52
N PHE A 9 -0.26 25.33 4.47
CA PHE A 9 -1.30 25.93 3.62
C PHE A 9 -1.06 27.43 3.29
N GLY A 10 0.17 27.77 2.89
CA GLY A 10 0.56 29.17 2.63
C GLY A 10 1.85 29.28 1.85
N PRO A 11 2.33 30.49 1.58
CA PRO A 11 3.48 30.74 0.71
C PRO A 11 4.83 30.57 1.42
N ILE A 12 4.95 29.59 2.33
CA ILE A 12 6.19 29.27 3.05
C ILE A 12 6.69 27.92 2.60
N LEU A 13 7.91 27.85 2.11
CA LEU A 13 8.59 26.62 1.72
C LEU A 13 9.79 26.38 2.64
N PRO A 14 9.74 25.39 3.56
CA PRO A 14 10.91 24.99 4.33
C PRO A 14 11.94 24.32 3.42
N ILE A 15 13.19 24.79 3.46
CA ILE A 15 14.30 24.22 2.68
C ILE A 15 15.28 23.57 3.64
N MET A 16 15.63 22.32 3.38
CA MET A 16 16.67 21.59 4.11
C MET A 16 17.74 21.12 3.13
N THR A 17 18.99 21.24 3.52
CA THR A 17 20.11 20.73 2.76
C THR A 17 20.52 19.34 3.26
N TYR A 18 21.14 18.56 2.39
CA TYR A 18 21.76 17.28 2.71
C TYR A 18 23.12 17.20 1.99
N ALA A 19 24.04 16.44 2.55
CA ALA A 19 25.34 16.18 1.94
C ALA A 19 25.33 14.86 1.14
N ASP A 20 24.53 13.91 1.57
CA ASP A 20 24.37 12.59 0.94
C ASP A 20 22.88 12.27 0.78
N ILE A 21 22.52 11.70 -0.35
CA ILE A 21 21.14 11.28 -0.64
C ILE A 21 20.60 10.29 0.40
N ALA A 22 21.49 9.50 1.01
CA ALA A 22 21.13 8.55 2.07
C ALA A 22 20.59 9.21 3.35
N GLU A 23 20.80 10.50 3.54
CA GLU A 23 20.22 11.24 4.68
C GLU A 23 18.73 11.58 4.46
N VAL A 24 18.28 11.63 3.20
CA VAL A 24 16.96 12.16 2.83
C VAL A 24 15.82 11.35 3.42
N PRO A 25 15.80 10.00 3.36
CA PRO A 25 14.75 9.20 3.98
C PRO A 25 14.57 9.51 5.47
N ASN A 26 15.67 9.58 6.23
CA ASN A 26 15.63 9.89 7.66
C ASN A 26 15.11 11.32 7.96
N LYS A 27 15.30 12.26 7.04
CA LYS A 27 14.77 13.62 7.17
C LYS A 27 13.27 13.69 6.86
N ILE A 28 12.75 12.77 6.05
CA ILE A 28 11.34 12.69 5.65
C ILE A 28 10.52 11.83 6.64
N GLU A 29 11.07 10.73 7.13
CA GLU A 29 10.36 9.75 7.99
C GLU A 29 9.59 10.37 9.16
N PRO A 30 10.13 11.35 9.91
CA PRO A 30 9.39 12.00 11.00
C PRO A 30 8.08 12.68 10.55
N ARG A 31 7.89 12.91 9.25
CA ARG A 31 6.71 13.57 8.66
C ARG A 31 5.63 12.59 8.18
N ARG A 32 5.82 11.29 8.44
CA ARG A 32 4.80 10.27 8.28
C ARG A 32 4.18 10.15 6.89
N ASN A 33 4.92 9.57 5.95
CA ASN A 33 4.36 9.14 4.66
C ASN A 33 3.61 10.27 3.91
N PRO A 34 4.32 11.13 3.20
CA PRO A 34 3.71 12.24 2.46
C PRO A 34 2.77 11.72 1.37
N LEU A 35 1.77 12.53 1.01
CA LEU A 35 0.85 12.23 -0.09
C LEU A 35 1.60 12.12 -1.43
N ALA A 36 2.58 12.97 -1.67
CA ALA A 36 3.37 12.97 -2.89
C ALA A 36 4.85 13.26 -2.62
N MET A 37 5.71 12.65 -3.42
CA MET A 37 7.14 12.96 -3.52
C MET A 37 7.44 13.49 -4.91
N TYR A 38 8.19 14.59 -4.98
CA TYR A 38 8.68 15.16 -6.22
C TYR A 38 10.22 15.07 -6.25
N TYR A 39 10.75 14.44 -7.28
CA TYR A 39 12.19 14.36 -7.49
C TYR A 39 12.59 15.13 -8.75
N PHE A 40 13.56 16.00 -8.62
CA PHE A 40 14.15 16.75 -9.73
C PHE A 40 15.62 16.40 -9.88
N GLY A 41 15.95 15.69 -10.94
CA GLY A 41 17.32 15.25 -11.20
C GLY A 41 17.40 14.27 -12.36
N LYS A 42 18.62 13.95 -12.77
CA LYS A 42 18.90 13.01 -13.87
C LYS A 42 19.57 11.71 -13.40
N ASP A 43 20.01 11.68 -12.14
CA ASP A 43 20.70 10.53 -11.58
C ASP A 43 19.70 9.40 -11.30
N LYS A 44 19.86 8.30 -12.04
CA LYS A 44 18.97 7.13 -11.91
C LYS A 44 19.18 6.37 -10.61
N SER A 45 20.40 6.35 -10.11
CA SER A 45 20.73 5.65 -8.86
C SER A 45 20.12 6.37 -7.65
N GLU A 46 20.14 7.70 -7.63
CA GLU A 46 19.42 8.47 -6.62
C GLU A 46 17.91 8.29 -6.70
N GLN A 47 17.33 8.27 -7.92
CA GLN A 47 15.91 8.01 -8.12
C GLN A 47 15.51 6.66 -7.52
N GLU A 48 16.22 5.58 -7.91
CA GLU A 48 15.94 4.23 -7.42
C GLU A 48 16.11 4.11 -5.92
N TYR A 49 17.13 4.78 -5.37
CA TYR A 49 17.36 4.83 -3.94
C TYR A 49 16.17 5.48 -3.21
N LEU A 50 15.74 6.66 -3.63
CA LEU A 50 14.62 7.36 -3.00
C LEU A 50 13.30 6.60 -3.17
N LEU A 51 13.03 6.03 -4.35
CA LEU A 51 11.82 5.21 -4.59
C LEU A 51 11.74 3.99 -3.68
N SER A 52 12.88 3.43 -3.30
CA SER A 52 12.94 2.25 -2.43
C SER A 52 12.95 2.58 -0.92
N HIS A 53 13.36 3.78 -0.53
CA HIS A 53 13.53 4.16 0.88
C HIS A 53 12.55 5.23 1.38
N VAL A 54 11.84 5.92 0.49
CA VAL A 54 10.84 6.92 0.86
C VAL A 54 9.44 6.40 0.49
N GLN A 55 8.60 6.23 1.47
CA GLN A 55 7.20 5.89 1.25
C GLN A 55 6.38 7.16 1.03
N SER A 56 5.62 7.19 -0.07
CA SER A 56 4.68 8.26 -0.40
C SER A 56 3.46 7.70 -1.10
N GLY A 57 2.35 8.43 -1.12
CA GLY A 57 1.15 8.05 -1.86
C GLY A 57 1.39 8.01 -3.36
N GLY A 58 2.14 8.94 -3.90
CA GLY A 58 2.54 8.99 -5.31
C GLY A 58 3.89 9.65 -5.52
N VAL A 59 4.44 9.52 -6.72
CA VAL A 59 5.73 10.13 -7.08
C VAL A 59 5.62 10.78 -8.45
N CYS A 60 6.23 11.97 -8.59
CA CYS A 60 6.42 12.60 -9.89
C CYS A 60 7.91 12.93 -10.08
N ILE A 61 8.47 12.56 -11.22
CA ILE A 61 9.89 12.73 -11.54
C ILE A 61 10.04 13.85 -12.56
N ASN A 62 10.84 14.86 -12.23
CA ASN A 62 11.12 16.05 -13.05
C ASN A 62 9.87 16.84 -13.44
N ASP A 63 8.81 16.72 -12.65
CA ASP A 63 7.60 17.51 -12.76
C ASP A 63 6.86 17.54 -11.43
N ILE A 64 5.75 18.28 -11.36
CA ILE A 64 4.85 18.36 -10.23
C ILE A 64 3.43 18.01 -10.67
N THR A 65 2.62 17.49 -9.77
CA THR A 65 1.17 17.26 -9.92
C THR A 65 0.72 16.34 -11.07
N LEU A 66 1.51 16.12 -12.13
CA LEU A 66 1.08 15.38 -13.31
C LEU A 66 0.68 13.91 -13.01
N HIS A 67 1.23 13.28 -11.97
CA HIS A 67 0.80 11.95 -11.52
C HIS A 67 -0.65 11.94 -11.01
N TYR A 68 -1.15 13.08 -10.53
CA TYR A 68 -2.53 13.25 -10.08
C TYR A 68 -3.52 13.44 -11.23
N VAL A 69 -3.13 14.13 -12.31
CA VAL A 69 -4.00 14.36 -13.47
C VAL A 69 -4.10 13.16 -14.42
N GLN A 70 -3.26 12.15 -14.25
CA GLN A 70 -3.32 10.94 -15.06
C GLN A 70 -4.44 10.01 -14.55
N GLU A 71 -5.50 9.88 -15.34
CA GLU A 71 -6.67 9.06 -14.97
C GLU A 71 -6.37 7.56 -14.87
N ASP A 72 -5.29 7.09 -15.52
CA ASP A 72 -4.84 5.69 -15.49
C ASP A 72 -3.93 5.36 -14.30
N LEU A 73 -3.43 6.37 -13.58
CA LEU A 73 -2.59 6.19 -12.42
C LEU A 73 -3.42 6.25 -11.12
N PRO A 74 -3.21 5.33 -10.19
CA PRO A 74 -3.86 5.41 -8.89
C PRO A 74 -3.38 6.64 -8.13
N PHE A 75 -4.31 7.40 -7.55
CA PHE A 75 -4.00 8.52 -6.69
C PHE A 75 -4.60 8.33 -5.32
N GLY A 76 -3.78 8.42 -4.29
CA GLY A 76 -4.18 8.29 -2.89
C GLY A 76 -2.99 8.34 -1.97
N GLY A 77 -3.25 8.61 -0.70
CA GLY A 77 -2.25 8.66 0.36
C GLY A 77 -2.01 7.31 1.02
N ILE A 78 -0.99 7.25 1.86
CA ILE A 78 -0.67 6.11 2.71
C ILE A 78 -0.47 6.57 4.16
N GLY A 79 -0.88 5.76 5.11
CA GLY A 79 -0.73 6.09 6.54
C GLY A 79 -1.38 7.43 6.90
N ALA A 80 -0.59 8.40 7.33
CA ALA A 80 -1.10 9.70 7.77
C ALA A 80 -1.62 10.59 6.61
N SER A 81 -1.19 10.35 5.36
CA SER A 81 -1.66 11.11 4.20
C SER A 81 -2.92 10.56 3.54
N GLY A 82 -3.39 9.38 3.95
CA GLY A 82 -4.63 8.81 3.45
C GLY A 82 -4.67 7.30 3.46
N MET A 83 -5.75 6.75 2.90
CA MET A 83 -5.99 5.31 2.79
C MET A 83 -6.75 5.01 1.51
N GLY A 84 -6.26 4.01 0.76
CA GLY A 84 -6.85 3.66 -0.53
C GLY A 84 -6.39 4.59 -1.66
N ALA A 85 -6.86 4.30 -2.86
CA ALA A 85 -6.56 5.09 -4.06
C ALA A 85 -7.77 5.10 -4.99
N TYR A 86 -7.88 6.14 -5.80
CA TYR A 86 -8.86 6.24 -6.86
C TYR A 86 -8.14 6.49 -8.21
N HIS A 87 -8.87 6.62 -9.28
CA HIS A 87 -8.44 6.54 -10.67
C HIS A 87 -8.10 5.11 -11.12
N GLY A 88 -8.20 4.88 -12.40
CA GLY A 88 -7.83 3.63 -13.06
C GLY A 88 -8.50 2.36 -12.47
N PRO A 89 -7.87 1.22 -12.65
CA PRO A 89 -8.36 -0.06 -12.14
C PRO A 89 -8.48 -0.12 -10.61
N GLU A 90 -7.60 0.59 -9.90
CA GLU A 90 -7.60 0.65 -8.43
C GLU A 90 -8.84 1.39 -7.90
N GLY A 91 -9.20 2.49 -8.54
CA GLY A 91 -10.43 3.22 -8.22
C GLY A 91 -11.67 2.37 -8.46
N PHE A 92 -11.74 1.67 -9.59
CA PHE A 92 -12.83 0.73 -9.87
C PHE A 92 -12.93 -0.38 -8.82
N ARG A 93 -11.79 -0.99 -8.46
CA ARG A 93 -11.75 -2.02 -7.40
C ARG A 93 -12.17 -1.47 -6.04
N GLY A 94 -11.71 -0.26 -5.69
CA GLY A 94 -12.03 0.39 -4.43
C GLY A 94 -13.52 0.70 -4.27
N MET A 95 -14.22 1.00 -5.37
CA MET A 95 -15.67 1.26 -5.40
C MET A 95 -16.50 0.02 -5.69
N SER A 96 -15.88 -1.16 -5.78
CA SER A 96 -16.53 -2.42 -6.11
C SER A 96 -16.41 -3.43 -4.97
N HIS A 97 -17.37 -4.34 -4.89
CA HIS A 97 -17.29 -5.48 -3.99
C HIS A 97 -17.00 -6.76 -4.79
N ALA A 98 -15.88 -7.40 -4.49
CA ALA A 98 -15.53 -8.69 -5.06
C ALA A 98 -16.38 -9.80 -4.41
N ARG A 99 -17.42 -10.27 -5.09
CA ARG A 99 -18.30 -11.32 -4.60
C ARG A 99 -17.74 -12.69 -4.99
N ALA A 100 -17.36 -13.48 -3.99
CA ALA A 100 -16.97 -14.86 -4.21
C ALA A 100 -18.21 -15.71 -4.53
N ILE A 101 -18.13 -16.52 -5.60
CA ILE A 101 -19.17 -17.48 -5.99
C ILE A 101 -18.51 -18.86 -6.01
N TYR A 102 -19.00 -19.77 -5.19
CA TYR A 102 -18.62 -21.17 -5.20
C TYR A 102 -19.81 -22.01 -5.64
N SER A 103 -19.61 -22.82 -6.66
CA SER A 103 -20.60 -23.80 -7.13
C SER A 103 -20.11 -25.20 -6.78
N GLN A 104 -20.91 -25.96 -6.03
CA GLN A 104 -20.60 -27.35 -5.70
C GLN A 104 -20.49 -28.17 -6.98
N THR A 105 -19.47 -28.98 -7.08
CA THR A 105 -19.29 -29.95 -8.17
C THR A 105 -20.24 -31.14 -7.98
N MET A 106 -20.43 -31.95 -9.01
CA MET A 106 -21.33 -33.14 -8.93
C MET A 106 -20.89 -34.15 -7.85
N ILE A 107 -19.58 -34.17 -7.53
CA ILE A 107 -19.04 -35.03 -6.48
C ILE A 107 -18.69 -34.18 -5.26
N ASP A 108 -19.42 -34.42 -4.16
CA ASP A 108 -19.11 -33.80 -2.88
C ASP A 108 -18.00 -34.60 -2.16
N VAL A 109 -16.79 -34.07 -2.15
CA VAL A 109 -15.65 -34.72 -1.48
C VAL A 109 -15.56 -34.41 0.01
N LEU A 110 -16.29 -33.40 0.49
CA LEU A 110 -16.22 -32.96 1.89
C LEU A 110 -16.63 -34.03 2.92
N PRO A 111 -17.67 -34.86 2.67
CA PRO A 111 -18.00 -35.99 3.56
C PRO A 111 -16.87 -37.04 3.61
N ILE A 112 -16.17 -37.25 2.48
CA ILE A 112 -15.11 -38.26 2.38
C ILE A 112 -13.93 -37.89 3.28
N ILE A 113 -13.59 -36.60 3.36
CA ILE A 113 -12.53 -36.09 4.23
C ILE A 113 -13.01 -35.70 5.64
N GLY A 114 -14.31 -35.88 5.92
CA GLY A 114 -14.92 -35.57 7.21
C GLY A 114 -15.14 -34.09 7.48
N ALA A 115 -15.18 -33.27 6.45
CA ALA A 115 -15.36 -31.82 6.58
C ALA A 115 -16.81 -31.36 6.56
N ARG A 116 -17.78 -32.31 6.63
CA ARG A 116 -19.21 -32.06 6.83
C ARG A 116 -19.75 -32.78 8.05
N PRO A 117 -20.80 -32.23 8.70
CA PRO A 117 -21.50 -32.91 9.77
C PRO A 117 -22.10 -34.25 9.31
N PRO A 118 -22.22 -35.23 10.23
CA PRO A 118 -21.71 -35.21 11.59
C PRO A 118 -20.20 -35.39 11.67
N PHE A 119 -19.54 -34.48 12.47
CA PHE A 119 -18.10 -34.48 12.62
C PHE A 119 -17.61 -35.66 13.46
N GLY A 120 -16.93 -36.61 12.83
CA GLY A 120 -16.42 -37.83 13.47
C GLY A 120 -14.90 -37.85 13.68
N LYS A 121 -14.36 -39.07 13.84
CA LYS A 121 -12.90 -39.28 14.07
C LYS A 121 -12.02 -38.72 12.96
N LYS A 122 -12.46 -38.74 11.69
CA LYS A 122 -11.71 -38.19 10.56
C LYS A 122 -11.55 -36.68 10.68
N PHE A 123 -12.60 -35.95 11.05
CA PHE A 123 -12.54 -34.52 11.29
C PHE A 123 -11.54 -34.17 12.38
N ARG A 124 -11.62 -34.82 13.54
CA ARG A 124 -10.68 -34.60 14.67
C ARG A 124 -9.24 -34.82 14.25
N LYS A 125 -8.95 -35.90 13.51
CA LYS A 125 -7.62 -36.19 12.99
C LYS A 125 -7.10 -35.12 12.02
N ASN A 126 -7.97 -34.59 11.17
CA ASN A 126 -7.58 -33.55 10.20
C ASN A 126 -7.35 -32.22 10.89
N ILE A 127 -8.22 -31.84 11.81
CA ILE A 127 -8.06 -30.60 12.59
C ILE A 127 -6.80 -30.63 13.43
N SER A 128 -6.48 -31.74 14.11
CA SER A 128 -5.24 -31.84 14.89
C SER A 128 -3.97 -31.74 14.02
N LYS A 129 -4.02 -32.15 12.75
CA LYS A 129 -2.91 -31.97 11.82
C LYS A 129 -2.76 -30.51 11.35
N ILE A 130 -3.87 -29.78 11.18
CA ILE A 130 -3.86 -28.37 10.73
C ILE A 130 -3.45 -27.44 11.87
N LEU A 131 -3.95 -27.69 13.06
CA LEU A 131 -3.67 -26.84 14.22
C LEU A 131 -2.34 -27.14 14.89
N GLY A 132 -1.68 -28.24 14.52
CA GLY A 132 -0.54 -28.76 15.29
C GLY A 132 -0.98 -29.32 16.62
N SER A 133 -0.13 -30.06 17.28
CA SER A 133 -0.32 -30.38 18.71
C SER A 133 -0.10 -29.09 19.51
N ILE A 134 -1.19 -28.47 19.95
CA ILE A 134 -1.16 -27.47 21.01
C ILE A 134 -0.79 -28.14 22.31
#